data_f8fa3cf7b8b7073cb86f4d410cb0d1b7
#
_entry.id   f8fa3cf7b8b7073cb86f4d410cb0d1b7
#
_cell.length_a   1.000
_cell.length_b   1.000
_cell.length_c   1.000
_cell.angle_alpha   90.00
_cell.angle_beta   90.00
_cell.angle_gamma   90.00
#
_symmetry.space_group_name_H-M   'P 1'
#
loop_
_entity.id
_entity.type
_entity.pdbx_description
1 polymer ?
#
loop_
_entity_poly.entity_id
_entity_poly.type
_entity_poly.pdbx_seq_one_letter_code
_entity_poly.pdbx_strand_id
1 'polypeptide(L)'
;HALLRWYLMAGVLALMVLTSTGIFSYLSAGYQADVLPLKQMNEQVRLLDEERARAIERKKQIDDQLIKGPTVSNVTSGNKIDPNAAKTIREARRAQESTGKQYKTEQQALQVRVAELDKQLLELKQELVKTEAHIGPITYVAKAFDMDVDNATKYLIFLIIFAFDPMAVALTLAVNIVLRLRQE
;
A
#
# COMPACT_ATOMS: atom_id res chain seq x y z
N HIS A 1 6.50 -26.69 -53.49
CA HIS A 1 7.43 -25.89 -52.70
C HIS A 1 6.74 -24.70 -51.97
N ALA A 2 5.75 -24.04 -52.57
CA ALA A 2 5.04 -22.91 -51.93
C ALA A 2 4.22 -23.36 -50.69
N LEU A 3 3.49 -24.44 -50.76
CA LEU A 3 2.70 -25.00 -49.65
C LEU A 3 3.56 -25.38 -48.45
N LEU A 4 4.76 -25.93 -48.67
CA LEU A 4 5.72 -26.27 -47.62
C LEU A 4 6.21 -25.00 -46.88
N ARG A 5 6.47 -23.90 -47.61
CA ARG A 5 6.87 -22.62 -47.03
C ARG A 5 5.79 -22.03 -46.14
N TRP A 6 4.55 -22.06 -46.61
CA TRP A 6 3.39 -21.59 -45.80
C TRP A 6 3.18 -22.42 -44.54
N TYR A 7 3.34 -23.74 -44.63
CA TYR A 7 3.24 -24.64 -43.49
C TYR A 7 4.36 -24.36 -42.47
N LEU A 8 5.61 -24.16 -42.91
CA LEU A 8 6.72 -23.82 -42.05
C LEU A 8 6.51 -22.43 -41.38
N MET A 9 6.04 -21.43 -42.13
CA MET A 9 5.74 -20.12 -41.56
C MET A 9 4.64 -20.20 -40.50
N ALA A 10 3.58 -20.94 -40.75
CA ALA A 10 2.52 -21.16 -39.78
C ALA A 10 3.01 -21.88 -38.51
N GLY A 11 3.92 -22.89 -38.68
CA GLY A 11 4.56 -23.58 -37.58
C GLY A 11 5.43 -22.67 -36.72
N VAL A 12 6.23 -21.80 -37.35
CA VAL A 12 7.04 -20.81 -36.64
C VAL A 12 6.17 -19.81 -35.87
N LEU A 13 5.13 -19.30 -36.51
CA LEU A 13 4.18 -18.39 -35.82
C LEU A 13 3.49 -19.07 -34.64
N ALA A 14 3.05 -20.32 -34.78
CA ALA A 14 2.46 -21.07 -33.70
C ALA A 14 3.44 -21.29 -32.53
N LEU A 15 4.71 -21.61 -32.83
CA LEU A 15 5.75 -21.71 -31.81
C LEU A 15 6.03 -20.37 -31.12
N MET A 16 6.08 -19.25 -31.86
CA MET A 16 6.26 -17.93 -31.28
C MET A 16 5.14 -17.57 -30.30
N VAL A 17 3.90 -17.86 -30.65
CA VAL A 17 2.74 -17.63 -29.75
C VAL A 17 2.84 -18.52 -28.50
N LEU A 18 3.24 -19.77 -28.65
CA LEU A 18 3.36 -20.71 -27.54
C LEU A 18 4.47 -20.28 -26.57
N THR A 19 5.66 -19.92 -27.10
CA THR A 19 6.80 -19.44 -26.28
C THR A 19 6.48 -18.11 -25.61
N SER A 20 5.85 -17.18 -26.34
CA SER A 20 5.41 -15.89 -25.79
C SER A 20 4.45 -16.07 -24.63
N THR A 21 3.48 -16.97 -24.76
CA THR A 21 2.51 -17.29 -23.70
C THR A 21 3.21 -17.90 -22.47
N GLY A 22 4.16 -18.80 -22.69
CA GLY A 22 4.95 -19.40 -21.61
C GLY A 22 5.80 -18.37 -20.85
N ILE A 23 6.51 -17.52 -21.57
CA ILE A 23 7.34 -16.45 -20.99
C ILE A 23 6.46 -15.46 -20.24
N PHE A 24 5.34 -15.03 -20.85
CA PHE A 24 4.40 -14.11 -20.21
C PHE A 24 3.84 -14.70 -18.91
N SER A 25 3.41 -15.95 -18.92
CA SER A 25 2.88 -16.63 -17.75
C SER A 25 3.91 -16.71 -16.62
N TYR A 26 5.16 -17.10 -16.94
CA TYR A 26 6.24 -17.20 -15.97
C TYR A 26 6.61 -15.85 -15.35
N LEU A 27 6.82 -14.83 -16.18
CA LEU A 27 7.18 -13.49 -15.72
C LEU A 27 6.05 -12.82 -14.96
N SER A 28 4.79 -13.03 -15.41
CA SER A 28 3.61 -12.51 -14.71
C SER A 28 3.43 -13.15 -13.34
N ALA A 29 3.70 -14.44 -13.19
CA ALA A 29 3.63 -15.13 -11.91
C ALA A 29 4.71 -14.63 -10.93
N GLY A 30 5.95 -14.47 -11.41
CA GLY A 30 7.04 -13.88 -10.61
C GLY A 30 6.72 -12.46 -10.16
N TYR A 31 6.21 -11.64 -11.07
CA TYR A 31 5.80 -10.27 -10.75
C TYR A 31 4.68 -10.22 -9.70
N GLN A 32 3.66 -11.07 -9.82
CA GLN A 32 2.57 -11.12 -8.85
C GLN A 32 3.07 -11.52 -7.45
N ALA A 33 4.06 -12.39 -7.37
CA ALA A 33 4.66 -12.79 -6.09
C ALA A 33 5.35 -11.62 -5.38
N ASP A 34 5.94 -10.67 -6.12
CA ASP A 34 6.68 -9.54 -5.54
C ASP A 34 5.79 -8.30 -5.33
N VAL A 35 4.86 -8.04 -6.24
CA VAL A 35 4.05 -6.79 -6.23
C VAL A 35 2.80 -6.91 -5.36
N LEU A 36 2.19 -8.11 -5.27
CA LEU A 36 0.99 -8.29 -4.47
C LEU A 36 1.24 -8.03 -2.97
N PRO A 37 2.33 -8.53 -2.35
CA PRO A 37 2.69 -8.18 -0.98
C PRO A 37 2.90 -6.68 -0.79
N LEU A 38 3.54 -6.00 -1.73
CA LEU A 38 3.77 -4.56 -1.68
C LEU A 38 2.48 -3.76 -1.68
N LYS A 39 1.50 -4.13 -2.51
CA LYS A 39 0.17 -3.50 -2.50
C LYS A 39 -0.54 -3.71 -1.17
N GLN A 40 -0.46 -4.91 -0.60
CA GLN A 40 -1.03 -5.22 0.70
C GLN A 40 -0.36 -4.42 1.83
N MET A 41 0.97 -4.31 1.82
CA MET A 41 1.70 -3.49 2.79
C MET A 41 1.34 -2.01 2.68
N ASN A 42 1.24 -1.45 1.48
CA ASN A 42 0.81 -0.07 1.28
C ASN A 42 -0.60 0.18 1.82
N GLU A 43 -1.52 -0.75 1.60
CA GLU A 43 -2.88 -0.65 2.14
C GLU A 43 -2.88 -0.75 3.67
N GLN A 44 -2.08 -1.62 4.26
CA GLN A 44 -1.92 -1.71 5.72
C GLN A 44 -1.33 -0.42 6.30
N VAL A 45 -0.31 0.17 5.66
CA VAL A 45 0.24 1.47 6.07
C VAL A 45 -0.86 2.54 6.06
N ARG A 46 -1.68 2.61 5.01
CA ARG A 46 -2.78 3.55 4.90
C ARG A 46 -3.79 3.38 6.03
N LEU A 47 -4.20 2.15 6.31
CA LEU A 47 -5.17 1.85 7.38
C LEU A 47 -4.63 2.21 8.77
N LEU A 48 -3.35 1.90 9.04
CA LEU A 48 -2.70 2.25 10.30
C LEU A 48 -2.52 3.77 10.46
N ASP A 49 -2.16 4.49 9.38
CA ASP A 49 -2.08 5.95 9.39
C ASP A 49 -3.45 6.60 9.65
N GLU A 50 -4.54 6.05 9.08
CA GLU A 50 -5.91 6.49 9.36
C GLU A 50 -6.33 6.22 10.82
N GLU A 51 -6.00 5.05 11.36
CA GLU A 51 -6.30 4.72 12.76
C GLU A 51 -5.53 5.64 13.71
N ARG A 52 -4.26 5.88 13.41
CA ARG A 52 -3.41 6.82 14.14
C ARG A 52 -4.00 8.24 14.13
N ALA A 53 -4.42 8.72 12.97
CA ALA A 53 -5.05 10.04 12.84
C ALA A 53 -6.32 10.15 13.69
N ARG A 54 -7.17 9.11 13.69
CA ARG A 54 -8.39 9.07 14.55
C ARG A 54 -8.05 9.08 16.03
N ALA A 55 -7.02 8.33 16.45
CA ALA A 55 -6.58 8.31 17.84
C ALA A 55 -6.04 9.69 18.31
N ILE A 56 -5.27 10.37 17.46
CA ILE A 56 -4.75 11.71 17.71
C ILE A 56 -5.91 12.73 17.80
N GLU A 57 -6.85 12.67 16.87
CA GLU A 57 -8.02 13.56 16.87
C GLU A 57 -8.88 13.35 18.12
N ARG A 58 -9.11 12.09 18.51
CA ARG A 58 -9.83 11.78 19.76
C ARG A 58 -9.10 12.32 20.98
N LYS A 59 -7.78 12.18 21.04
CA LYS A 59 -6.96 12.75 22.12
C LYS A 59 -7.12 14.25 22.18
N LYS A 60 -7.08 14.95 21.05
CA LYS A 60 -7.28 16.40 20.97
C LYS A 60 -8.66 16.82 21.48
N GLN A 61 -9.71 16.08 21.09
CA GLN A 61 -11.07 16.35 21.61
C GLN A 61 -11.15 16.23 23.13
N ILE A 62 -10.47 15.24 23.72
CA ILE A 62 -10.40 15.06 25.17
C ILE A 62 -9.65 16.22 25.81
N ASP A 63 -8.52 16.63 25.24
CA ASP A 63 -7.74 17.78 25.73
C ASP A 63 -8.57 19.06 25.70
N ASP A 64 -9.30 19.32 24.62
CA ASP A 64 -10.20 20.46 24.49
C ASP A 64 -11.34 20.42 25.52
N GLN A 65 -11.88 19.24 25.84
CA GLN A 65 -12.91 19.06 26.86
C GLN A 65 -12.36 19.28 28.26
N LEU A 66 -11.14 18.84 28.53
CA LEU A 66 -10.45 19.06 29.80
C LEU A 66 -10.13 20.55 30.03
N ILE A 67 -9.76 21.27 28.98
CA ILE A 67 -9.46 22.73 29.06
C ILE A 67 -10.73 23.55 29.23
N LYS A 68 -11.77 23.22 28.48
CA LYS A 68 -13.04 23.96 28.52
C LYS A 68 -13.81 23.79 29.84
N GLY A 69 -13.47 22.77 30.64
CA GLY A 69 -14.11 22.44 31.91
C GLY A 69 -15.63 22.65 31.90
N PRO A 70 -16.45 21.95 32.63
CA PRO A 70 -17.82 22.36 32.73
C PRO A 70 -17.83 23.73 33.37
N THR A 71 -18.19 24.72 32.56
CA THR A 71 -18.51 26.08 33.04
C THR A 71 -19.59 25.89 34.09
N VAL A 72 -19.22 25.97 35.37
CA VAL A 72 -20.20 26.16 36.44
C VAL A 72 -20.75 27.54 36.14
N SER A 73 -21.80 27.58 35.33
CA SER A 73 -22.58 28.76 35.09
C SER A 73 -22.98 29.28 36.46
N ASN A 74 -22.50 30.48 36.75
CA ASN A 74 -22.78 31.19 37.97
C ASN A 74 -24.24 31.04 38.42
N VAL A 75 -24.49 30.11 39.32
CA VAL A 75 -25.71 30.14 40.11
C VAL A 75 -25.46 31.15 41.24
N THR A 76 -25.17 32.38 40.80
CA THR A 76 -25.14 33.51 41.69
C THR A 76 -26.19 34.50 41.21
N SER A 77 -27.43 34.13 41.41
CA SER A 77 -28.51 35.12 41.32
C SER A 77 -29.39 34.97 42.55
N GLY A 78 -29.26 35.93 43.47
CA GLY A 78 -30.24 36.17 44.51
C GLY A 78 -29.97 35.50 45.85
N ASN A 79 -29.60 36.29 46.76
CA ASN A 79 -29.52 36.33 48.23
C ASN A 79 -30.47 35.40 49.07
N LYS A 80 -30.54 34.09 48.69
CA LYS A 80 -31.04 33.02 49.54
C LYS A 80 -30.24 31.76 49.32
N ILE A 81 -29.47 31.38 50.34
CA ILE A 81 -28.75 30.12 50.37
C ILE A 81 -29.77 29.00 50.52
N ASP A 82 -30.12 28.37 49.40
CA ASP A 82 -30.96 27.18 49.40
C ASP A 82 -30.13 26.02 49.98
N PRO A 83 -30.57 25.36 51.08
CA PRO A 83 -29.84 24.24 51.66
C PRO A 83 -29.62 23.07 50.69
N ASN A 84 -30.40 22.96 49.61
CA ASN A 84 -30.20 22.01 48.53
C ASN A 84 -29.08 22.41 47.54
N ALA A 85 -28.74 23.70 47.42
CA ALA A 85 -27.68 24.16 46.52
C ALA A 85 -26.31 23.56 46.87
N ALA A 86 -26.02 23.43 48.18
CA ALA A 86 -24.77 22.82 48.65
C ALA A 86 -24.65 21.31 48.27
N LYS A 87 -25.78 20.60 48.27
CA LYS A 87 -25.83 19.18 47.85
C LYS A 87 -25.65 19.07 46.37
N THR A 88 -26.33 19.87 45.59
CA THR A 88 -26.20 19.90 44.11
C THR A 88 -24.76 20.25 43.64
N ILE A 89 -24.13 21.24 44.34
CA ILE A 89 -22.74 21.60 44.06
C ILE A 89 -21.75 20.43 44.36
N ARG A 90 -21.98 19.72 45.47
CA ARG A 90 -21.15 18.55 45.81
C ARG A 90 -21.33 17.40 44.83
N GLU A 91 -22.55 17.13 44.40
CA GLU A 91 -22.84 16.12 43.38
C GLU A 91 -22.22 16.49 42.03
N ALA A 92 -22.33 17.73 41.58
CA ALA A 92 -21.73 18.25 40.38
C ALA A 92 -20.19 18.14 40.43
N ARG A 93 -19.53 18.47 41.55
CA ARG A 93 -18.09 18.28 41.72
C ARG A 93 -17.67 16.83 41.67
N ARG A 94 -18.40 15.91 42.31
CA ARG A 94 -18.11 14.47 42.23
C ARG A 94 -18.25 13.92 40.82
N ALA A 95 -19.29 14.33 40.08
CA ALA A 95 -19.47 13.99 38.68
C ALA A 95 -18.32 14.54 37.84
N GLN A 96 -17.89 15.77 38.08
CA GLN A 96 -16.76 16.39 37.40
C GLN A 96 -15.43 15.68 37.68
N GLU A 97 -15.16 15.29 38.93
CA GLU A 97 -13.98 14.53 39.31
C GLU A 97 -13.96 13.14 38.67
N SER A 98 -15.12 12.45 38.64
CA SER A 98 -15.22 11.12 37.99
C SER A 98 -14.98 11.20 36.47
N THR A 99 -15.60 12.19 35.82
CA THR A 99 -15.42 12.45 34.39
C THR A 99 -13.97 12.84 34.06
N GLY A 100 -13.37 13.70 34.90
CA GLY A 100 -11.95 14.08 34.73
C GLY A 100 -10.99 12.90 34.89
N LYS A 101 -11.28 11.97 35.81
CA LYS A 101 -10.51 10.73 35.93
C LYS A 101 -10.67 9.83 34.71
N GLN A 102 -11.90 9.67 34.23
CA GLN A 102 -12.15 8.88 33.00
C GLN A 102 -11.40 9.46 31.78
N TYR A 103 -11.46 10.76 31.57
CA TYR A 103 -10.73 11.39 30.46
C TYR A 103 -9.22 11.25 30.57
N LYS A 104 -8.63 11.35 31.76
CA LYS A 104 -7.21 11.10 31.96
C LYS A 104 -6.83 9.66 31.65
N THR A 105 -7.64 8.69 32.04
CA THR A 105 -7.40 7.29 31.74
C THR A 105 -7.52 7.01 30.24
N GLU A 106 -8.53 7.57 29.58
CA GLU A 106 -8.70 7.46 28.12
C GLU A 106 -7.55 8.13 27.39
N GLN A 107 -7.08 9.30 27.81
CA GLN A 107 -5.95 10.01 27.27
C GLN A 107 -4.66 9.18 27.34
N GLN A 108 -4.39 8.54 28.50
CA GLN A 108 -3.25 7.65 28.66
C GLN A 108 -3.36 6.42 27.74
N ALA A 109 -4.53 5.80 27.64
CA ALA A 109 -4.77 4.67 26.77
C ALA A 109 -4.56 5.05 25.29
N LEU A 110 -5.04 6.21 24.85
CA LEU A 110 -4.84 6.72 23.50
C LEU A 110 -3.37 7.03 23.24
N GLN A 111 -2.63 7.56 24.22
CA GLN A 111 -1.20 7.82 24.07
C GLN A 111 -0.41 6.53 23.88
N VAL A 112 -0.70 5.49 24.64
CA VAL A 112 -0.10 4.16 24.46
C VAL A 112 -0.48 3.58 23.09
N ARG A 113 -1.75 3.73 22.66
CA ARG A 113 -2.18 3.25 21.35
C ARG A 113 -1.48 3.95 20.20
N VAL A 114 -1.32 5.28 20.28
CA VAL A 114 -0.57 6.06 19.26
C VAL A 114 0.89 5.59 19.20
N ALA A 115 1.55 5.39 20.34
CA ALA A 115 2.92 4.89 20.35
C ALA A 115 3.06 3.49 19.76
N GLU A 116 2.09 2.61 20.00
CA GLU A 116 2.04 1.27 19.39
C GLU A 116 1.84 1.34 17.87
N LEU A 117 0.91 2.20 17.41
CA LEU A 117 0.69 2.43 15.98
C LEU A 117 1.91 3.03 15.30
N ASP A 118 2.61 3.97 15.94
CA ASP A 118 3.86 4.54 15.43
C ASP A 118 4.94 3.47 15.24
N LYS A 119 5.05 2.53 16.19
CA LYS A 119 6.00 1.42 16.09
C LYS A 119 5.64 0.48 14.94
N GLN A 120 4.37 0.07 14.83
CA GLN A 120 3.90 -0.80 13.74
C GLN A 120 4.09 -0.15 12.37
N LEU A 121 3.80 1.15 12.25
CA LEU A 121 4.03 1.91 11.04
C LEU A 121 5.52 1.98 10.67
N LEU A 122 6.40 2.17 11.64
CA LEU A 122 7.84 2.20 11.39
C LEU A 122 8.34 0.85 10.88
N GLU A 123 7.97 -0.24 11.53
CA GLU A 123 8.34 -1.60 11.13
C GLU A 123 7.84 -1.91 9.71
N LEU A 124 6.56 -1.64 9.45
CA LEU A 124 5.96 -1.90 8.15
C LEU A 124 6.55 -1.02 7.03
N LYS A 125 6.84 0.26 7.30
CA LYS A 125 7.50 1.16 6.35
C LYS A 125 8.94 0.73 6.04
N GLN A 126 9.67 0.19 7.03
CA GLN A 126 11.01 -0.38 6.79
C GLN A 126 10.96 -1.63 5.90
N GLU A 127 9.98 -2.51 6.12
CA GLU A 127 9.78 -3.69 5.30
C GLU A 127 9.37 -3.32 3.88
N LEU A 128 8.49 -2.33 3.74
CA LEU A 128 8.06 -1.78 2.46
C LEU A 128 9.26 -1.26 1.64
N VAL A 129 10.15 -0.47 2.24
CA VAL A 129 11.36 0.04 1.58
C VAL A 129 12.27 -1.09 1.09
N LYS A 130 12.43 -2.16 1.89
CA LYS A 130 13.21 -3.33 1.47
C LYS A 130 12.58 -4.04 0.27
N THR A 131 11.27 -4.21 0.29
CA THR A 131 10.52 -4.86 -0.80
C THR A 131 10.52 -3.98 -2.06
N GLU A 132 10.35 -2.66 -1.93
CA GLU A 132 10.44 -1.72 -3.04
C GLU A 132 11.80 -1.74 -3.73
N ALA A 133 12.89 -2.00 -3.02
CA ALA A 133 14.22 -2.08 -3.59
C ALA A 133 14.35 -3.21 -4.64
N HIS A 134 13.61 -4.30 -4.48
CA HIS A 134 13.63 -5.43 -5.43
C HIS A 134 12.89 -5.12 -6.74
N ILE A 135 11.86 -4.28 -6.71
CA ILE A 135 11.08 -3.89 -7.89
C ILE A 135 11.40 -2.47 -8.38
N GLY A 136 12.48 -1.88 -7.85
CA GLY A 136 12.94 -0.54 -8.19
C GLY A 136 12.98 -0.23 -9.68
N PRO A 137 13.58 -1.05 -10.54
CA PRO A 137 13.67 -0.79 -11.99
C PRO A 137 12.31 -0.61 -12.66
N ILE A 138 11.32 -1.44 -12.30
CA ILE A 138 9.96 -1.38 -12.85
C ILE A 138 9.24 -0.12 -12.39
N THR A 139 9.43 0.27 -11.13
CA THR A 139 8.85 1.50 -10.56
C THR A 139 9.40 2.75 -11.26
N TYR A 140 10.68 2.76 -11.65
CA TYR A 140 11.26 3.83 -12.45
C TYR A 140 10.63 3.94 -13.84
N VAL A 141 10.42 2.80 -14.51
CA VAL A 141 9.73 2.75 -15.81
C VAL A 141 8.31 3.28 -15.67
N ALA A 142 7.57 2.83 -14.67
CA ALA A 142 6.21 3.29 -14.40
C ALA A 142 6.15 4.82 -14.22
N LYS A 143 7.03 5.38 -13.40
CA LYS A 143 7.14 6.83 -13.18
C LYS A 143 7.55 7.60 -14.44
N ALA A 144 8.50 7.07 -15.22
CA ALA A 144 8.98 7.74 -16.43
C ALA A 144 7.90 7.87 -17.51
N PHE A 145 6.95 6.92 -17.56
CA PHE A 145 5.87 6.89 -18.53
C PHE A 145 4.51 7.29 -17.94
N ASP A 146 4.48 7.77 -16.70
CA ASP A 146 3.27 8.18 -15.99
C ASP A 146 2.17 7.11 -16.01
N MET A 147 2.57 5.87 -15.78
CA MET A 147 1.67 4.72 -15.78
C MET A 147 1.75 3.93 -14.46
N ASP A 148 0.71 3.13 -14.21
CA ASP A 148 0.71 2.21 -13.08
C ASP A 148 1.74 1.09 -13.24
N VAL A 149 2.33 0.63 -12.12
CA VAL A 149 3.37 -0.41 -12.09
C VAL A 149 2.90 -1.70 -12.77
N ASP A 150 1.62 -2.07 -12.64
CA ASP A 150 1.04 -3.24 -13.33
C ASP A 150 1.10 -3.10 -14.86
N ASN A 151 0.79 -1.92 -15.38
CA ASN A 151 0.84 -1.65 -16.81
C ASN A 151 2.28 -1.57 -17.30
N ALA A 152 3.16 -0.89 -16.56
CA ALA A 152 4.60 -0.83 -16.87
C ALA A 152 5.20 -2.24 -16.99
N THR A 153 4.84 -3.13 -16.08
CA THR A 153 5.29 -4.52 -16.11
C THR A 153 4.77 -5.28 -17.32
N LYS A 154 3.49 -5.15 -17.65
CA LYS A 154 2.92 -5.77 -18.86
C LYS A 154 3.67 -5.30 -20.12
N TYR A 155 3.88 -4.00 -20.25
CA TYR A 155 4.63 -3.45 -21.39
C TYR A 155 6.08 -3.94 -21.42
N LEU A 156 6.76 -4.02 -20.27
CA LEU A 156 8.11 -4.55 -20.19
C LEU A 156 8.18 -6.02 -20.62
N ILE A 157 7.23 -6.84 -20.15
CA ILE A 157 7.13 -8.24 -20.56
C ILE A 157 6.89 -8.36 -22.06
N PHE A 158 5.96 -7.58 -22.63
CA PHE A 158 5.72 -7.57 -24.08
C PHE A 158 6.95 -7.12 -24.86
N LEU A 159 7.68 -6.12 -24.37
CA LEU A 159 8.91 -5.64 -25.01
C LEU A 159 9.98 -6.72 -25.03
N ILE A 160 10.15 -7.44 -23.90
CA ILE A 160 11.08 -8.58 -23.81
C ILE A 160 10.68 -9.67 -24.83
N ILE A 161 9.43 -10.08 -24.85
CA ILE A 161 8.93 -11.07 -25.80
C ILE A 161 9.19 -10.60 -27.24
N PHE A 162 8.80 -9.37 -27.57
CA PHE A 162 8.97 -8.82 -28.91
C PHE A 162 10.44 -8.69 -29.34
N ALA A 163 11.35 -8.44 -28.39
CA ALA A 163 12.78 -8.33 -28.68
C ALA A 163 13.45 -9.69 -28.86
N PHE A 164 13.12 -10.68 -28.02
CA PHE A 164 13.84 -11.95 -28.00
C PHE A 164 13.30 -13.00 -28.98
N ASP A 165 12.00 -13.03 -29.25
CA ASP A 165 11.39 -14.01 -30.14
C ASP A 165 11.88 -13.87 -31.61
N PRO A 166 11.88 -12.68 -32.22
CA PRO A 166 12.43 -12.49 -33.58
C PRO A 166 13.93 -12.77 -33.64
N MET A 167 14.68 -12.48 -32.57
CA MET A 167 16.11 -12.70 -32.50
C MET A 167 16.47 -14.21 -32.50
N ALA A 168 15.68 -15.04 -31.82
CA ALA A 168 15.84 -16.48 -31.85
C ALA A 168 15.64 -17.06 -33.27
N VAL A 169 14.64 -16.56 -34.00
CA VAL A 169 14.39 -16.95 -35.39
C VAL A 169 15.52 -16.49 -36.30
N ALA A 170 15.99 -15.25 -36.15
CA ALA A 170 17.10 -14.70 -36.93
C ALA A 170 18.39 -15.49 -36.71
N LEU A 171 18.72 -15.85 -35.46
CA LEU A 171 19.88 -16.68 -35.12
C LEU A 171 19.79 -18.06 -35.73
N THR A 172 18.62 -18.70 -35.67
CA THR A 172 18.40 -20.03 -36.28
C THR A 172 18.59 -19.98 -37.80
N LEU A 173 18.08 -18.95 -38.46
CA LEU A 173 18.27 -18.72 -39.90
C LEU A 173 19.75 -18.49 -40.23
N ALA A 174 20.44 -17.65 -39.47
CA ALA A 174 21.87 -17.37 -39.68
C ALA A 174 22.72 -18.64 -39.54
N VAL A 175 22.50 -19.45 -38.52
CA VAL A 175 23.19 -20.73 -38.33
C VAL A 175 22.92 -21.66 -39.50
N ASN A 176 21.69 -21.79 -40.00
CA ASN A 176 21.33 -22.61 -41.13
C ASN A 176 22.05 -22.15 -42.43
N ILE A 177 22.16 -20.84 -42.67
CA ILE A 177 22.85 -20.26 -43.81
C ILE A 177 24.34 -20.59 -43.72
N VAL A 178 24.98 -20.37 -42.56
CA VAL A 178 26.41 -20.66 -42.36
C VAL A 178 26.73 -22.15 -42.54
N LEU A 179 25.86 -23.03 -42.02
CA LEU A 179 26.06 -24.47 -42.20
C LEU A 179 25.94 -24.91 -43.68
N ARG A 180 25.04 -24.31 -44.45
CA ARG A 180 24.90 -24.57 -45.88
C ARG A 180 26.13 -24.13 -46.69
N LEU A 181 26.63 -22.91 -46.39
CA LEU A 181 27.83 -22.37 -47.05
C LEU A 181 29.11 -23.17 -46.73
N ARG A 182 29.12 -23.92 -45.64
CA ARG A 182 30.26 -24.77 -45.25
C ARG A 182 30.23 -26.16 -45.90
N GLN A 183 29.10 -26.55 -46.51
CA GLN A 183 28.92 -27.83 -47.21
C GLN A 183 29.09 -27.73 -48.71
N GLU A 184 29.20 -26.54 -49.27
CA GLU A 184 29.64 -26.23 -50.65
C GLU A 184 31.13 -25.99 -50.67
#